data_af0d06eb6ee8ab8234e6b9323650168f
#
_entry.id   af0d06eb6ee8ab8234e6b9323650168f
#
_cell.length_a   1.000
_cell.length_b   1.000
_cell.length_c   1.000
_cell.angle_alpha   90.00
_cell.angle_beta   90.00
_cell.angle_gamma   90.00
#
_symmetry.space_group_name_H-M   'P 1'
#
loop_
_entity.id
_entity.type
_entity.pdbx_description
1 polymer ?
#
loop_
_entity_poly.entity_id
_entity_poly.type
_entity_poly.pdbx_seq_one_letter_code
_entity_poly.pdbx_strand_id
1 'polypeptide(L)'
;EGEKINLNTLPIQTRWPGEPAPLITWPIVVTEDNGRMNLGIYRMQLLSKNKTLMRWLEHRGGAAALKSASQRGTDLPAAVVLGADPGTTIAAVAPVPEKLSEYEFSGLLRRKKLSLVKCKTVPLSVPAEAEIVLEGHVSVTDYQSEGPFGDHTGFYNSVEKFPVFTVSAITMRQNPLYLTTFTGRPPDEPSTLGEALNDVFVPLFTKQFPEVVDFWLPPEACSYRIAVVSIKKSYPGHARRIMLAVWS
;
A
#
# COMPACT_ATOMS: atom_id res chain seq x y z
N GLU A 1 -1.18 -3.09 -25.05
CA GLU A 1 -1.21 -4.54 -24.74
C GLU A 1 -0.08 -5.26 -25.51
N GLY A 2 0.38 -6.37 -24.98
CA GLY A 2 1.39 -7.22 -25.60
C GLY A 2 2.75 -6.54 -25.78
N GLU A 3 3.38 -6.69 -26.94
CA GLU A 3 4.71 -6.16 -27.23
C GLU A 3 4.85 -4.63 -27.18
N LYS A 4 3.74 -3.90 -27.19
CA LYS A 4 3.69 -2.44 -27.10
C LYS A 4 3.83 -1.91 -25.67
N ILE A 5 3.84 -2.79 -24.67
CA ILE A 5 3.98 -2.39 -23.27
C ILE A 5 5.39 -1.84 -23.04
N ASN A 6 5.44 -0.62 -22.49
CA ASN A 6 6.71 0.02 -22.16
C ASN A 6 6.55 0.93 -20.93
N LEU A 7 6.92 0.43 -19.77
CA LEU A 7 6.90 1.19 -18.52
C LEU A 7 7.84 2.41 -18.54
N ASN A 8 8.86 2.41 -19.40
CA ASN A 8 9.77 3.57 -19.54
C ASN A 8 9.10 4.80 -20.17
N THR A 9 7.87 4.67 -20.68
CA THR A 9 7.08 5.82 -21.13
C THR A 9 6.43 6.58 -19.97
N LEU A 10 6.38 5.99 -18.78
CA LEU A 10 5.89 6.62 -17.57
C LEU A 10 7.04 7.38 -16.88
N PRO A 11 6.77 8.52 -16.22
CA PRO A 11 7.80 9.32 -15.53
C PRO A 11 8.19 8.69 -14.17
N ILE A 12 8.59 7.43 -14.20
CA ILE A 12 9.04 6.70 -13.01
C ILE A 12 10.42 7.22 -12.61
N GLN A 13 10.59 7.60 -11.36
CA GLN A 13 11.74 8.35 -10.88
C GLN A 13 12.73 7.49 -10.09
N THR A 14 14.02 7.78 -10.23
CA THR A 14 15.06 7.44 -9.25
C THR A 14 15.19 8.63 -8.30
N ARG A 15 15.18 8.41 -7.00
CA ARG A 15 14.99 9.46 -5.99
C ARG A 15 16.24 9.71 -5.14
N TRP A 16 16.94 8.65 -4.77
CA TRP A 16 18.16 8.74 -3.98
C TRP A 16 19.39 8.37 -4.82
N PRO A 17 20.57 8.99 -4.56
CA PRO A 17 21.83 8.60 -5.19
C PRO A 17 22.13 7.11 -4.98
N GLY A 18 22.51 6.38 -6.03
CA GLY A 18 22.89 4.97 -5.92
C GLY A 18 21.73 3.97 -5.84
N GLU A 19 20.48 4.39 -5.97
CA GLU A 19 19.35 3.47 -6.19
C GLU A 19 19.55 2.68 -7.49
N PRO A 20 19.31 1.36 -7.51
CA PRO A 20 19.66 0.50 -8.64
C PRO A 20 18.74 0.69 -9.86
N ALA A 21 17.54 1.23 -9.68
CA ALA A 21 16.53 1.42 -10.74
C ALA A 21 15.45 2.44 -10.33
N PRO A 22 14.65 2.94 -11.30
CA PRO A 22 13.47 3.74 -11.00
C PRO A 22 12.45 2.96 -10.13
N LEU A 23 11.71 3.67 -9.31
CA LEU A 23 10.75 3.10 -8.34
C LEU A 23 9.37 3.75 -8.48
N ILE A 24 8.35 2.92 -8.72
CA ILE A 24 6.96 3.32 -8.54
C ILE A 24 6.69 3.37 -7.04
N THR A 25 6.34 4.54 -6.52
CA THR A 25 6.34 4.81 -5.08
C THR A 25 4.99 4.63 -4.42
N TRP A 26 3.92 4.98 -5.12
CA TRP A 26 2.58 5.06 -4.57
C TRP A 26 1.53 4.27 -5.37
N PRO A 27 1.83 3.03 -5.77
CA PRO A 27 0.88 2.20 -6.46
C PRO A 27 -0.12 1.60 -5.47
N ILE A 28 -1.42 1.73 -5.75
CA ILE A 28 -2.44 0.92 -5.09
C ILE A 28 -2.52 -0.39 -5.86
N VAL A 29 -2.12 -1.47 -5.22
CA VAL A 29 -2.16 -2.82 -5.80
C VAL A 29 -3.46 -3.50 -5.39
N VAL A 30 -4.20 -3.96 -6.38
CA VAL A 30 -5.47 -4.67 -6.23
C VAL A 30 -5.23 -6.14 -6.52
N THR A 31 -5.62 -6.99 -5.60
CA THR A 31 -5.61 -8.45 -5.74
C THR A 31 -6.94 -9.03 -5.28
N GLU A 32 -7.23 -10.26 -5.65
CA GLU A 32 -8.39 -10.99 -5.16
C GLU A 32 -7.97 -12.39 -4.71
N ASP A 33 -8.43 -12.81 -3.57
CA ASP A 33 -8.30 -14.19 -3.10
C ASP A 33 -9.63 -14.67 -2.50
N ASN A 34 -10.13 -15.82 -2.99
CA ASN A 34 -11.38 -16.43 -2.53
C ASN A 34 -12.60 -15.46 -2.58
N GLY A 35 -12.70 -14.67 -3.64
CA GLY A 35 -13.79 -13.71 -3.83
C GLY A 35 -13.65 -12.42 -3.02
N ARG A 36 -12.53 -12.23 -2.34
CA ARG A 36 -12.24 -11.05 -1.54
C ARG A 36 -11.20 -10.18 -2.20
N MET A 37 -11.59 -8.94 -2.48
CA MET A 37 -10.66 -7.91 -2.97
C MET A 37 -9.80 -7.39 -1.82
N ASN A 38 -8.51 -7.18 -2.10
CA ASN A 38 -7.57 -6.53 -1.18
C ASN A 38 -6.87 -5.39 -1.91
N LEU A 39 -6.76 -4.25 -1.26
CA LEU A 39 -5.99 -3.12 -1.71
C LEU A 39 -4.82 -2.88 -0.76
N GLY A 40 -3.68 -2.48 -1.31
CA GLY A 40 -2.54 -2.06 -0.51
C GLY A 40 -1.56 -1.23 -1.32
N ILE A 41 -0.81 -0.36 -0.65
CA ILE A 41 0.26 0.41 -1.29
C ILE A 41 1.57 -0.35 -1.10
N TYR A 42 2.20 -0.75 -2.23
CA TYR A 42 3.44 -1.52 -2.23
C TYR A 42 4.36 -0.98 -3.32
N ARG A 43 5.51 -0.43 -2.96
CA ARG A 43 6.47 0.10 -3.92
C ARG A 43 6.92 -0.98 -4.92
N MET A 44 7.25 -0.55 -6.13
CA MET A 44 7.58 -1.46 -7.22
C MET A 44 8.83 -1.00 -7.94
N GLN A 45 9.91 -1.77 -7.85
CA GLN A 45 11.15 -1.52 -8.60
C GLN A 45 10.98 -1.90 -10.07
N LEU A 46 11.36 -1.01 -10.97
CA LEU A 46 11.37 -1.30 -12.41
C LEU A 46 12.51 -2.29 -12.74
N LEU A 47 12.21 -3.36 -13.46
CA LEU A 47 13.19 -4.35 -13.95
C LEU A 47 13.42 -4.24 -15.44
N SER A 48 12.35 -4.04 -16.21
CA SER A 48 12.42 -3.96 -17.67
C SER A 48 11.20 -3.18 -18.20
N LYS A 49 11.06 -3.12 -19.52
CA LYS A 49 9.95 -2.43 -20.18
C LYS A 49 8.55 -2.92 -19.74
N ASN A 50 8.43 -4.16 -19.23
CA ASN A 50 7.15 -4.74 -18.84
C ASN A 50 7.19 -5.54 -17.53
N LYS A 51 8.27 -5.41 -16.74
CA LYS A 51 8.41 -6.12 -15.46
C LYS A 51 8.81 -5.19 -14.33
N THR A 52 8.25 -5.43 -13.16
CA THR A 52 8.64 -4.80 -11.91
C THR A 52 8.76 -5.84 -10.80
N LEU A 53 9.39 -5.47 -9.68
CA LEU A 53 9.29 -6.22 -8.43
C LEU A 53 8.11 -5.70 -7.62
N MET A 54 7.43 -6.58 -6.91
CA MET A 54 6.33 -6.27 -6.02
C MET A 54 6.79 -6.45 -4.57
N ARG A 55 7.06 -5.34 -3.84
CA ARG A 55 7.54 -5.43 -2.46
C ARG A 55 6.43 -5.86 -1.50
N TRP A 56 6.18 -7.13 -1.42
CA TRP A 56 5.23 -7.72 -0.48
C TRP A 56 5.95 -8.33 0.73
N LEU A 57 5.87 -7.67 1.87
CA LEU A 57 6.32 -8.22 3.14
C LEU A 57 5.34 -9.31 3.61
N GLU A 58 5.85 -10.36 4.25
CA GLU A 58 5.09 -11.59 4.58
C GLU A 58 3.77 -11.37 5.33
N HIS A 59 3.71 -10.35 6.18
CA HIS A 59 2.53 -10.02 6.98
C HIS A 59 1.48 -9.16 6.25
N ARG A 60 1.66 -8.88 4.96
CA ARG A 60 0.76 -8.03 4.17
C ARG A 60 -0.25 -8.85 3.37
N GLY A 61 -1.44 -8.26 3.11
CA GLY A 61 -2.52 -8.92 2.37
C GLY A 61 -2.12 -9.42 0.98
N GLY A 62 -1.31 -8.66 0.23
CA GLY A 62 -0.80 -9.10 -1.06
C GLY A 62 0.08 -10.37 -0.97
N ALA A 63 0.92 -10.49 0.07
CA ALA A 63 1.72 -11.69 0.30
C ALA A 63 0.85 -12.90 0.66
N ALA A 64 -0.21 -12.69 1.44
CA ALA A 64 -1.17 -13.75 1.77
C ALA A 64 -1.89 -14.28 0.51
N ALA A 65 -2.34 -13.37 -0.37
CA ALA A 65 -2.96 -13.73 -1.65
C ALA A 65 -1.98 -14.49 -2.57
N LEU A 66 -0.71 -14.07 -2.64
CA LEU A 66 0.32 -14.77 -3.41
C LEU A 66 0.60 -16.18 -2.86
N LYS A 67 0.64 -16.35 -1.54
CA LYS A 67 0.79 -17.66 -0.90
C LYS A 67 -0.36 -18.60 -1.26
N SER A 68 -1.59 -18.08 -1.26
CA SER A 68 -2.77 -18.83 -1.68
C SER A 68 -2.70 -19.22 -3.17
N ALA A 69 -2.28 -18.31 -4.04
CA ALA A 69 -2.04 -18.59 -5.48
C ALA A 69 -0.96 -19.65 -5.69
N SER A 70 0.15 -19.57 -4.94
CA SER A 70 1.24 -20.55 -4.97
C SER A 70 0.75 -21.96 -4.61
N GLN A 71 -0.13 -22.10 -3.64
CA GLN A 71 -0.74 -23.39 -3.28
C GLN A 71 -1.60 -23.98 -4.42
N ARG A 72 -2.18 -23.12 -5.26
CA ARG A 72 -2.92 -23.51 -6.45
C ARG A 72 -2.02 -23.76 -7.67
N GLY A 73 -0.73 -23.42 -7.58
CA GLY A 73 0.24 -23.54 -8.69
C GLY A 73 -0.01 -22.54 -9.84
N THR A 74 -0.61 -21.38 -9.55
CA THR A 74 -0.94 -20.36 -10.56
C THR A 74 -0.38 -19.02 -10.17
N ASP A 75 0.09 -18.23 -11.15
CA ASP A 75 0.46 -16.82 -10.91
C ASP A 75 -0.76 -16.01 -10.45
N LEU A 76 -0.54 -15.01 -9.61
CA LEU A 76 -1.60 -14.20 -9.03
C LEU A 76 -1.94 -13.03 -9.96
N PRO A 77 -3.18 -12.93 -10.47
CA PRO A 77 -3.63 -11.73 -11.15
C PRO A 77 -3.56 -10.51 -10.23
N ALA A 78 -3.03 -9.40 -10.73
CA ALA A 78 -2.96 -8.14 -10.01
C ALA A 78 -3.22 -6.96 -10.95
N ALA A 79 -3.82 -5.92 -10.40
CA ALA A 79 -3.95 -4.62 -11.05
C ALA A 79 -3.30 -3.54 -10.19
N VAL A 80 -2.57 -2.63 -10.81
CA VAL A 80 -1.84 -1.55 -10.14
C VAL A 80 -2.41 -0.23 -10.57
N VAL A 81 -2.96 0.52 -9.63
CA VAL A 81 -3.56 1.83 -9.85
C VAL A 81 -2.57 2.91 -9.45
N LEU A 82 -2.21 3.77 -10.40
CA LEU A 82 -1.39 4.95 -10.18
C LEU A 82 -2.30 6.18 -10.32
N GLY A 83 -2.44 6.95 -9.24
CA GLY A 83 -3.37 8.07 -9.19
C GLY A 83 -4.83 7.62 -8.98
N ALA A 84 -5.23 7.57 -7.73
CA ALA A 84 -6.62 7.43 -7.28
C ALA A 84 -6.99 8.63 -6.39
N ASP A 85 -8.27 8.73 -6.03
CA ASP A 85 -8.69 9.76 -5.09
C ASP A 85 -8.08 9.54 -3.68
N PRO A 86 -7.92 10.60 -2.87
CA PRO A 86 -7.28 10.49 -1.56
C PRO A 86 -7.98 9.52 -0.60
N GLY A 87 -9.31 9.43 -0.65
CA GLY A 87 -10.07 8.50 0.20
C GLY A 87 -9.77 7.03 -0.13
N THR A 88 -9.57 6.70 -1.41
CA THR A 88 -9.13 5.36 -1.83
C THR A 88 -7.69 5.10 -1.43
N THR A 89 -6.82 6.11 -1.52
CA THR A 89 -5.42 6.00 -1.11
C THR A 89 -5.30 5.74 0.39
N ILE A 90 -6.05 6.47 1.23
CA ILE A 90 -6.09 6.24 2.68
C ILE A 90 -6.67 4.87 2.99
N ALA A 91 -7.75 4.46 2.30
CA ALA A 91 -8.34 3.14 2.51
C ALA A 91 -7.35 1.99 2.25
N ALA A 92 -6.49 2.12 1.24
CA ALA A 92 -5.48 1.11 0.88
C ALA A 92 -4.36 0.93 1.92
N VAL A 93 -4.19 1.86 2.87
CA VAL A 93 -3.21 1.76 3.98
C VAL A 93 -3.86 1.65 5.35
N ALA A 94 -5.18 1.80 5.42
CA ALA A 94 -5.93 1.75 6.65
C ALA A 94 -5.95 0.33 7.26
N PRO A 95 -5.88 0.19 8.60
CA PRO A 95 -6.07 -1.09 9.27
C PRO A 95 -7.56 -1.48 9.30
N VAL A 96 -8.10 -1.79 8.12
CA VAL A 96 -9.51 -2.15 7.97
C VAL A 96 -9.73 -3.57 8.48
N PRO A 97 -10.82 -3.82 9.26
CA PRO A 97 -11.16 -5.17 9.70
C PRO A 97 -11.32 -6.14 8.53
N GLU A 98 -10.92 -7.40 8.72
CA GLU A 98 -10.94 -8.41 7.65
C GLU A 98 -12.26 -8.57 6.89
N LYS A 99 -13.40 -8.29 7.53
CA LYS A 99 -14.74 -8.42 6.91
C LYS A 99 -15.15 -7.23 6.06
N LEU A 100 -14.41 -6.12 6.11
CA LEU A 100 -14.69 -4.90 5.35
C LEU A 100 -13.65 -4.76 4.23
N SER A 101 -14.10 -4.55 3.01
CA SER A 101 -13.20 -4.27 1.88
C SER A 101 -12.70 -2.83 1.95
N GLU A 102 -11.45 -2.60 1.53
CA GLU A 102 -10.89 -1.25 1.40
C GLU A 102 -11.71 -0.39 0.41
N TYR A 103 -12.35 -1.00 -0.59
CA TYR A 103 -13.28 -0.29 -1.48
C TYR A 103 -14.54 0.21 -0.74
N GLU A 104 -15.11 -0.61 0.15
CA GLU A 104 -16.24 -0.21 0.98
C GLU A 104 -15.83 0.88 1.96
N PHE A 105 -14.65 0.75 2.57
CA PHE A 105 -14.10 1.75 3.48
C PHE A 105 -13.82 3.07 2.75
N SER A 106 -13.27 3.03 1.54
CA SER A 106 -13.14 4.22 0.68
C SER A 106 -14.50 4.90 0.44
N GLY A 107 -15.54 4.11 0.15
CA GLY A 107 -16.90 4.62 0.00
C GLY A 107 -17.43 5.31 1.26
N LEU A 108 -17.11 4.76 2.45
CA LEU A 108 -17.46 5.36 3.73
C LEU A 108 -16.74 6.70 3.95
N LEU A 109 -15.43 6.76 3.73
CA LEU A 109 -14.63 8.00 3.85
C LEU A 109 -15.14 9.09 2.90
N ARG A 110 -15.46 8.73 1.68
CA ARG A 110 -15.95 9.65 0.64
C ARG A 110 -17.43 10.01 0.81
N ARG A 111 -18.17 9.31 1.66
CA ARG A 111 -19.64 9.41 1.77
C ARG A 111 -20.35 9.22 0.41
N LYS A 112 -19.76 8.44 -0.48
CA LYS A 112 -20.24 8.20 -1.85
C LYS A 112 -19.71 6.84 -2.31
N LYS A 113 -20.57 6.08 -3.04
CA LYS A 113 -20.14 4.82 -3.66
C LYS A 113 -18.96 5.06 -4.60
N LEU A 114 -17.96 4.19 -4.51
CA LEU A 114 -16.85 4.16 -5.45
C LEU A 114 -17.30 3.47 -6.74
N SER A 115 -17.12 4.15 -7.87
CA SER A 115 -17.35 3.55 -9.18
C SER A 115 -16.16 2.69 -9.57
N LEU A 116 -16.42 1.44 -9.93
CA LEU A 116 -15.40 0.49 -10.37
C LEU A 116 -15.60 0.14 -11.84
N VAL A 117 -14.51 -0.15 -12.53
CA VAL A 117 -14.48 -0.65 -13.92
C VAL A 117 -13.67 -1.94 -13.97
N LYS A 118 -14.12 -2.89 -14.80
CA LYS A 118 -13.39 -4.15 -15.02
C LYS A 118 -12.09 -3.90 -15.77
N CYS A 119 -11.02 -4.57 -15.32
CA CYS A 119 -9.77 -4.67 -16.05
C CYS A 119 -9.96 -5.38 -17.39
N LYS A 120 -9.03 -5.18 -18.32
CA LYS A 120 -9.08 -5.74 -19.68
C LYS A 120 -8.47 -7.13 -19.78
N THR A 121 -7.40 -7.38 -19.01
CA THR A 121 -6.58 -8.59 -19.15
C THR A 121 -6.55 -9.46 -17.89
N VAL A 122 -7.09 -8.97 -16.77
CA VAL A 122 -7.19 -9.71 -15.51
C VAL A 122 -8.62 -9.64 -14.95
N PRO A 123 -9.09 -10.64 -14.20
CA PRO A 123 -10.46 -10.70 -13.67
C PRO A 123 -10.65 -9.81 -12.43
N LEU A 124 -10.16 -8.58 -12.48
CA LEU A 124 -10.20 -7.63 -11.36
C LEU A 124 -10.99 -6.37 -11.75
N SER A 125 -11.37 -5.59 -10.74
CA SER A 125 -12.00 -4.28 -10.93
C SER A 125 -11.20 -3.21 -10.20
N VAL A 126 -11.06 -2.05 -10.84
CA VAL A 126 -10.29 -0.91 -10.35
C VAL A 126 -11.14 0.36 -10.31
N PRO A 127 -10.78 1.40 -9.56
CA PRO A 127 -11.49 2.68 -9.57
C PRO A 127 -11.63 3.23 -11.00
N ALA A 128 -12.83 3.58 -11.39
CA ALA A 128 -13.13 4.11 -12.73
C ALA A 128 -12.43 5.45 -12.99
N GLU A 129 -12.08 6.18 -11.93
CA GLU A 129 -11.40 7.48 -11.99
C GLU A 129 -9.87 7.37 -11.92
N ALA A 130 -9.30 6.14 -11.95
CA ALA A 130 -7.87 5.92 -11.96
C ALA A 130 -7.17 6.67 -13.11
N GLU A 131 -6.03 7.25 -12.83
CA GLU A 131 -5.24 7.98 -13.85
C GLU A 131 -4.53 7.00 -14.79
N ILE A 132 -3.83 5.99 -14.21
CA ILE A 132 -3.11 4.95 -14.95
C ILE A 132 -3.37 3.62 -14.25
N VAL A 133 -3.58 2.55 -15.02
CA VAL A 133 -3.72 1.18 -14.51
C VAL A 133 -2.75 0.27 -15.25
N LEU A 134 -1.95 -0.49 -14.48
CA LEU A 134 -1.14 -1.59 -14.98
C LEU A 134 -1.83 -2.89 -14.62
N GLU A 135 -2.09 -3.73 -15.60
CA GLU A 135 -2.70 -5.05 -15.39
C GLU A 135 -1.67 -6.15 -15.64
N GLY A 136 -1.72 -7.23 -14.90
CA GLY A 136 -0.76 -8.32 -15.11
C GLY A 136 -0.82 -9.41 -14.05
N HIS A 137 0.26 -10.16 -13.93
CA HIS A 137 0.36 -11.29 -13.01
C HIS A 137 1.64 -11.22 -12.19
N VAL A 138 1.54 -11.55 -10.91
CA VAL A 138 2.68 -11.71 -10.01
C VAL A 138 3.08 -13.18 -10.00
N SER A 139 4.34 -13.43 -10.32
CA SER A 139 4.86 -14.80 -10.40
C SER A 139 5.00 -15.43 -9.02
N VAL A 140 4.60 -16.70 -8.91
CA VAL A 140 4.81 -17.51 -7.70
C VAL A 140 6.20 -18.18 -7.67
N THR A 141 6.99 -18.09 -8.74
CA THR A 141 8.30 -18.74 -8.87
C THR A 141 9.46 -17.79 -9.22
N ASP A 142 9.20 -16.67 -9.92
CA ASP A 142 10.24 -15.71 -10.32
C ASP A 142 10.40 -14.64 -9.21
N TYR A 143 11.51 -14.73 -8.46
CA TYR A 143 11.88 -13.80 -7.39
C TYR A 143 13.24 -13.19 -7.69
N GLN A 144 13.34 -11.86 -7.62
CA GLN A 144 14.58 -11.14 -7.90
C GLN A 144 14.90 -10.15 -6.77
N SER A 145 16.16 -9.71 -6.71
CA SER A 145 16.65 -8.79 -5.67
C SER A 145 16.13 -7.37 -5.88
N GLU A 146 15.57 -6.78 -4.84
CA GLU A 146 15.10 -5.39 -4.77
C GLU A 146 16.04 -4.54 -3.94
N GLY A 147 16.32 -3.35 -4.40
CA GLY A 147 17.08 -2.34 -3.67
C GLY A 147 18.61 -2.46 -3.81
N PRO A 148 19.35 -1.70 -2.96
CA PRO A 148 18.84 -0.89 -1.85
C PRO A 148 18.14 0.39 -2.31
N PHE A 149 17.10 0.81 -1.57
CA PHE A 149 16.39 2.08 -1.78
C PHE A 149 16.45 2.94 -0.54
N GLY A 150 16.45 4.27 -0.72
CA GLY A 150 16.28 5.22 0.38
C GLY A 150 14.91 5.06 1.04
N ASP A 151 14.88 5.10 2.38
CA ASP A 151 13.69 4.81 3.17
C ASP A 151 13.41 5.90 4.22
N HIS A 152 12.25 5.84 4.86
CA HIS A 152 11.74 6.79 5.85
C HIS A 152 12.66 6.97 7.09
N THR A 153 13.57 6.06 7.33
CA THR A 153 14.61 6.20 8.38
C THR A 153 15.72 7.18 8.01
N GLY A 154 15.82 7.59 6.74
CA GLY A 154 16.92 8.38 6.21
C GLY A 154 18.14 7.54 5.84
N PHE A 155 17.99 6.21 5.79
CA PHE A 155 19.02 5.25 5.40
C PHE A 155 18.50 4.35 4.28
N TYR A 156 19.41 3.68 3.57
CA TYR A 156 19.04 2.65 2.61
C TYR A 156 18.58 1.39 3.32
N ASN A 157 17.54 0.75 2.79
CA ASN A 157 17.12 -0.58 3.25
C ASN A 157 18.07 -1.67 2.74
N SER A 158 18.00 -2.84 3.35
CA SER A 158 18.69 -4.05 2.89
C SER A 158 18.13 -4.54 1.55
N VAL A 159 18.99 -5.24 0.79
CA VAL A 159 18.57 -5.95 -0.43
C VAL A 159 17.81 -7.21 -0.03
N GLU A 160 16.62 -7.38 -0.59
CA GLU A 160 15.74 -8.52 -0.32
C GLU A 160 15.14 -9.05 -1.63
N LYS A 161 14.67 -10.30 -1.63
CA LYS A 161 14.04 -10.90 -2.82
C LYS A 161 12.53 -10.73 -2.77
N PHE A 162 11.96 -10.25 -3.88
CA PHE A 162 10.51 -10.11 -4.06
C PHE A 162 10.04 -10.70 -5.38
N PRO A 163 8.74 -11.07 -5.47
CA PRO A 163 8.18 -11.65 -6.68
C PRO A 163 8.13 -10.65 -7.83
N VAL A 164 8.29 -11.16 -9.04
CA VAL A 164 8.20 -10.38 -10.27
C VAL A 164 6.73 -10.22 -10.68
N PHE A 165 6.34 -8.99 -10.96
CA PHE A 165 5.07 -8.64 -11.61
C PHE A 165 5.32 -8.38 -13.10
N THR A 166 4.62 -9.12 -13.96
CA THR A 166 4.69 -8.95 -15.41
C THR A 166 3.43 -8.26 -15.91
N VAL A 167 3.60 -7.11 -16.54
CA VAL A 167 2.50 -6.28 -17.05
C VAL A 167 1.99 -6.84 -18.37
N SER A 168 0.69 -7.03 -18.48
CA SER A 168 -0.03 -7.49 -19.68
C SER A 168 -0.78 -6.36 -20.40
N ALA A 169 -1.15 -5.29 -19.69
CA ALA A 169 -1.75 -4.10 -20.29
C ALA A 169 -1.46 -2.84 -19.45
N ILE A 170 -1.39 -1.71 -20.14
CA ILE A 170 -1.39 -0.38 -19.54
C ILE A 170 -2.59 0.37 -20.10
N THR A 171 -3.47 0.84 -19.23
CA THR A 171 -4.57 1.74 -19.57
C THR A 171 -4.41 3.06 -18.83
N MET A 172 -4.77 4.16 -19.46
CA MET A 172 -4.62 5.48 -18.86
C MET A 172 -5.65 6.47 -19.41
N ARG A 173 -5.90 7.53 -18.67
CA ARG A 173 -6.67 8.67 -19.14
C ARG A 173 -5.97 9.36 -20.32
N GLN A 174 -6.68 10.18 -21.05
CA GLN A 174 -6.12 10.92 -22.20
C GLN A 174 -4.97 11.86 -21.77
N ASN A 175 -5.09 12.51 -20.62
CA ASN A 175 -4.05 13.35 -20.03
C ASN A 175 -3.83 12.90 -18.58
N PRO A 176 -3.13 11.78 -18.33
CA PRO A 176 -3.02 11.20 -17.01
C PRO A 176 -2.09 12.00 -16.12
N LEU A 177 -2.45 12.12 -14.85
CA LEU A 177 -1.55 12.59 -13.81
C LEU A 177 -0.80 11.39 -13.21
N TYR A 178 0.52 11.49 -13.15
CA TYR A 178 1.36 10.48 -12.50
C TYR A 178 1.58 10.87 -11.04
N LEU A 179 0.94 10.13 -10.13
CA LEU A 179 1.10 10.34 -8.70
C LEU A 179 2.38 9.65 -8.21
N THR A 180 3.26 10.40 -7.59
CA THR A 180 4.51 9.91 -7.01
C THR A 180 4.79 10.61 -5.69
N THR A 181 5.63 10.01 -4.85
CA THR A 181 6.07 10.61 -3.59
C THR A 181 7.56 10.39 -3.37
N PHE A 182 8.11 11.17 -2.47
CA PHE A 182 9.48 11.03 -1.98
C PHE A 182 9.44 10.50 -0.55
N THR A 183 10.25 9.48 -0.27
CA THR A 183 10.44 8.94 1.06
C THR A 183 11.82 9.29 1.59
N GLY A 184 11.90 9.82 2.78
CA GLY A 184 13.13 10.23 3.46
C GLY A 184 12.86 10.44 4.94
N ARG A 185 13.66 11.29 5.58
CA ARG A 185 13.41 11.68 6.97
C ARG A 185 12.12 12.52 7.06
N PRO A 186 11.35 12.39 8.14
CA PRO A 186 10.19 13.26 8.37
C PRO A 186 10.55 14.77 8.31
N PRO A 187 9.59 15.62 7.85
CA PRO A 187 8.26 15.26 7.37
C PRO A 187 8.29 14.61 5.99
N ASP A 188 7.62 13.47 5.87
CA ASP A 188 7.55 12.68 4.63
C ASP A 188 6.13 12.09 4.45
N GLU A 189 5.93 11.32 3.37
CA GLU A 189 4.63 10.71 3.08
C GLU A 189 4.13 9.80 4.21
N PRO A 190 4.93 8.87 4.79
CA PRO A 190 4.45 8.03 5.90
C PRO A 190 3.99 8.83 7.12
N SER A 191 4.63 9.94 7.46
CA SER A 191 4.21 10.78 8.58
C SER A 191 2.87 11.48 8.31
N THR A 192 2.66 11.99 7.10
CA THR A 192 1.38 12.61 6.70
C THR A 192 0.24 11.59 6.68
N LEU A 193 0.49 10.37 6.19
CA LEU A 193 -0.49 9.28 6.26
C LEU A 193 -0.79 8.89 7.71
N GLY A 194 0.21 8.89 8.59
CA GLY A 194 0.04 8.63 10.02
C GLY A 194 -0.91 9.62 10.68
N GLU A 195 -0.77 10.91 10.40
CA GLU A 195 -1.69 11.93 10.89
C GLU A 195 -3.12 11.69 10.40
N ALA A 196 -3.31 11.44 9.11
CA ALA A 196 -4.63 11.17 8.54
C ALA A 196 -5.28 9.90 9.14
N LEU A 197 -4.49 8.86 9.39
CA LEU A 197 -4.98 7.64 10.04
C LEU A 197 -5.31 7.88 11.52
N ASN A 198 -4.55 8.70 12.23
CA ASN A 198 -4.89 9.11 13.60
C ASN A 198 -6.25 9.79 13.66
N ASP A 199 -6.52 10.74 12.77
CA ASP A 199 -7.81 11.44 12.73
C ASP A 199 -9.00 10.49 12.53
N VAL A 200 -8.81 9.41 11.80
CA VAL A 200 -9.86 8.41 11.53
C VAL A 200 -10.00 7.40 12.67
N PHE A 201 -8.89 6.86 13.19
CA PHE A 201 -8.91 5.67 14.05
C PHE A 201 -8.81 5.99 15.55
N VAL A 202 -8.14 7.05 15.95
CA VAL A 202 -8.05 7.42 17.39
C VAL A 202 -9.43 7.63 18.01
N PRO A 203 -10.42 8.28 17.37
CA PRO A 203 -11.77 8.38 17.90
C PRO A 203 -12.48 7.03 18.11
N LEU A 204 -12.15 6.01 17.32
CA LEU A 204 -12.68 4.66 17.49
C LEU A 204 -11.97 3.94 18.65
N PHE A 205 -10.66 4.10 18.75
CA PHE A 205 -9.86 3.53 19.84
C PHE A 205 -10.29 4.10 21.21
N THR A 206 -10.50 5.41 21.32
CA THR A 206 -10.97 6.06 22.56
C THR A 206 -12.38 5.62 22.95
N LYS A 207 -13.24 5.24 22.01
CA LYS A 207 -14.55 4.62 22.34
C LYS A 207 -14.39 3.24 22.97
N GLN A 208 -13.43 2.45 22.52
CA GLN A 208 -13.13 1.14 23.08
C GLN A 208 -12.38 1.23 24.40
N PHE A 209 -11.53 2.24 24.57
CA PHE A 209 -10.71 2.49 25.75
C PHE A 209 -10.96 3.93 26.27
N PRO A 210 -12.08 4.18 27.01
CA PRO A 210 -12.45 5.53 27.46
C PRO A 210 -11.45 6.21 28.39
N GLU A 211 -10.55 5.41 28.97
CA GLU A 211 -9.43 5.90 29.78
C GLU A 211 -8.34 6.60 28.98
N VAL A 212 -8.27 6.38 27.65
CA VAL A 212 -7.33 7.08 26.76
C VAL A 212 -7.83 8.49 26.53
N VAL A 213 -6.99 9.47 26.91
CA VAL A 213 -7.29 10.90 26.80
C VAL A 213 -6.74 11.45 25.49
N ASP A 214 -5.54 10.97 25.10
CA ASP A 214 -4.86 11.44 23.90
C ASP A 214 -3.97 10.33 23.33
N PHE A 215 -3.76 10.36 22.02
CA PHE A 215 -2.95 9.39 21.28
C PHE A 215 -2.21 10.11 20.16
N TRP A 216 -0.89 10.01 20.17
CA TRP A 216 -0.03 10.67 19.21
C TRP A 216 1.03 9.75 18.64
N LEU A 217 1.18 9.75 17.31
CA LEU A 217 2.29 9.12 16.59
C LEU A 217 3.24 10.22 16.11
N PRO A 218 4.33 10.51 16.81
CA PRO A 218 5.24 11.60 16.43
C PRO A 218 5.90 11.28 15.08
N PRO A 219 5.90 12.23 14.12
CA PRO A 219 6.56 12.03 12.82
C PRO A 219 8.05 11.67 12.94
N GLU A 220 8.73 12.22 13.96
CA GLU A 220 10.13 11.97 14.26
C GLU A 220 10.44 10.49 14.61
N ALA A 221 9.42 9.73 14.94
CA ALA A 221 9.51 8.28 15.22
C ALA A 221 9.48 7.41 13.96
N CYS A 222 9.82 7.96 12.80
CA CYS A 222 9.94 7.24 11.54
C CYS A 222 8.71 6.36 11.24
N SER A 223 7.54 6.97 11.15
CA SER A 223 6.29 6.32 10.76
C SER A 223 5.85 5.18 11.69
N TYR A 224 5.04 5.48 12.67
CA TYR A 224 4.37 4.51 13.58
C TYR A 224 5.30 3.67 14.47
N ARG A 225 6.57 4.04 14.67
CA ARG A 225 7.50 3.27 15.51
C ARG A 225 7.38 3.58 17.00
N ILE A 226 6.82 4.76 17.33
CA ILE A 226 6.53 5.17 18.70
C ILE A 226 5.10 5.69 18.76
N ALA A 227 4.35 5.27 19.77
CA ALA A 227 3.08 5.86 20.14
C ALA A 227 3.20 6.51 21.53
N VAL A 228 2.77 7.75 21.65
CA VAL A 228 2.65 8.46 22.93
C VAL A 228 1.17 8.48 23.29
N VAL A 229 0.81 7.85 24.43
CA VAL A 229 -0.59 7.68 24.82
C VAL A 229 -0.79 8.25 26.22
N SER A 230 -1.67 9.23 26.36
CA SER A 230 -2.10 9.80 27.63
C SER A 230 -3.33 9.06 28.16
N ILE A 231 -3.30 8.62 29.42
CA ILE A 231 -4.42 7.89 30.03
C ILE A 231 -4.81 8.45 31.39
N LYS A 232 -6.09 8.32 31.76
CA LYS A 232 -6.59 8.46 33.13
C LYS A 232 -6.35 7.13 33.86
N LYS A 233 -5.18 7.02 34.50
CA LYS A 233 -4.83 5.81 35.24
C LYS A 233 -5.69 5.65 36.49
N SER A 234 -6.33 4.49 36.69
CA SER A 234 -7.22 4.21 37.82
C SER A 234 -6.74 3.05 38.71
N TYR A 235 -5.78 2.21 38.26
CA TYR A 235 -5.24 1.09 39.04
C TYR A 235 -3.81 0.74 38.68
N PRO A 236 -3.07 -0.01 39.52
CA PRO A 236 -1.75 -0.55 39.18
C PRO A 236 -1.83 -1.49 37.97
N GLY A 237 -0.94 -1.29 36.95
CA GLY A 237 -0.95 -2.09 35.72
C GLY A 237 -1.83 -1.56 34.61
N HIS A 238 -2.66 -0.54 34.84
CA HIS A 238 -3.58 0.03 33.83
C HIS A 238 -2.83 0.51 32.55
N ALA A 239 -1.66 1.14 32.70
CA ALA A 239 -0.83 1.55 31.58
C ALA A 239 -0.40 0.33 30.71
N ARG A 240 -0.02 -0.79 31.34
CA ARG A 240 0.35 -2.00 30.59
C ARG A 240 -0.81 -2.58 29.79
N ARG A 241 -2.03 -2.53 30.32
CA ARG A 241 -3.23 -2.94 29.59
C ARG A 241 -3.39 -2.14 28.29
N ILE A 242 -3.23 -0.80 28.38
CA ILE A 242 -3.33 0.06 27.20
C ILE A 242 -2.17 -0.16 26.24
N MET A 243 -0.93 -0.36 26.73
CA MET A 243 0.19 -0.72 25.85
C MET A 243 -0.08 -1.99 25.05
N LEU A 244 -0.60 -3.05 25.69
CA LEU A 244 -0.97 -4.30 25.02
C LEU A 244 -2.10 -4.09 24.01
N ALA A 245 -3.08 -3.23 24.33
CA ALA A 245 -4.17 -2.89 23.41
C ALA A 245 -3.70 -2.11 22.16
N VAL A 246 -2.67 -1.28 22.31
CA VAL A 246 -2.05 -0.55 21.18
C VAL A 246 -1.24 -1.48 20.29
N TRP A 247 -0.68 -2.57 20.84
CA TRP A 247 0.15 -3.52 20.10
C TRP A 247 -0.65 -4.70 19.50
N SER A 248 -1.89 -4.88 19.86
CA SER A 248 -2.78 -5.94 19.33
C SER A 248 -3.53 -5.52 18.09
#